data_9d88dd60eaf06614be976bdf81ce6243
#
_entry.id   9d88dd60eaf06614be976bdf81ce6243
#
_cell.length_a   1.000
_cell.length_b   1.000
_cell.length_c   1.000
_cell.angle_alpha   90.00
_cell.angle_beta   90.00
_cell.angle_gamma   90.00
#
_symmetry.space_group_name_H-M   'P 1'
#
loop_
_entity.id
_entity.type
_entity.pdbx_description
1 polymer ?
#
loop_
_entity_poly.entity_id
_entity_poly.type
_entity_poly.pdbx_seq_one_letter_code
_entity_poly.pdbx_strand_id
1 'polypeptide(L)'
;MYNIKKATLLSSVILTMAAVSCMSGPSQDSSPVLATVGNEQLTVEAALKAIPDIALQQDTVEAFKSYKLQWMNEKIAEREARRLGLASDKRFRDRMERLEQQVLYEMLQQYILAENQQDLSVSRDEAQNYYQANRDKFILNERYVRFRHLTASTRTEVDNARRDLLRGVEWEDVVNSYSVNPDLQLRQSTQYLPISMAVSDIPLLNRYLNVIGISEISPVHYANGRYHFVQLREIRNEGDNPDFEWLIPQIQQWLQLEKSKRITNAFKRNLYLQAESNNEIDQLQGSEMNTAIHDYISTSELN
;
A
#
# COMPACT_ATOMS: atom_id res chain seq x y z
N MET A 1 13.67 -18.93 78.46
CA MET A 1 14.82 -19.05 79.39
C MET A 1 16.01 -18.45 78.71
N TYR A 2 16.69 -17.55 79.50
CA TYR A 2 18.03 -16.98 79.36
C TYR A 2 18.40 -16.21 78.10
N ASN A 3 18.50 -14.88 78.15
CA ASN A 3 19.38 -13.94 78.93
C ASN A 3 20.76 -13.74 78.24
N ILE A 4 20.99 -12.50 77.81
CA ILE A 4 21.89 -11.41 78.37
C ILE A 4 23.28 -11.46 77.69
N LYS A 5 23.89 -10.45 77.21
CA LYS A 5 24.34 -9.11 77.55
C LYS A 5 25.29 -8.56 76.50
N LYS A 6 25.06 -7.27 76.21
CA LYS A 6 25.98 -6.14 76.19
C LYS A 6 27.46 -6.35 75.79
N ALA A 7 27.91 -5.57 74.81
CA ALA A 7 28.93 -4.55 75.07
C ALA A 7 29.15 -3.65 73.80
N THR A 8 29.17 -2.39 74.07
CA THR A 8 29.58 -1.25 73.29
C THR A 8 31.03 -1.27 72.90
N LEU A 9 31.40 -0.85 71.70
CA LEU A 9 32.60 -0.07 71.42
C LEU A 9 32.45 0.80 70.20
N LEU A 10 32.56 2.11 70.40
CA LEU A 10 32.73 3.14 69.38
C LEU A 10 34.00 2.89 68.57
N SER A 11 33.95 2.95 67.29
CA SER A 11 35.12 3.33 66.50
C SER A 11 34.59 4.09 65.24
N SER A 12 34.93 5.36 65.23
CA SER A 12 34.69 6.32 64.20
C SER A 12 35.54 5.98 62.97
N VAL A 13 34.89 5.63 61.82
CA VAL A 13 35.59 5.56 60.54
C VAL A 13 34.83 6.49 59.61
N ILE A 14 35.42 7.63 59.27
CA ILE A 14 35.05 8.57 58.26
C ILE A 14 35.25 7.85 56.91
N LEU A 15 34.16 7.43 56.30
CA LEU A 15 34.18 6.88 54.95
C LEU A 15 33.76 8.00 53.99
N THR A 16 34.74 8.53 53.28
CA THR A 16 34.55 9.45 52.15
C THR A 16 33.74 8.75 51.04
N MET A 17 32.48 9.12 50.91
CA MET A 17 31.63 8.75 49.77
C MET A 17 32.11 9.50 48.53
N ALA A 18 32.90 8.85 47.68
CA ALA A 18 33.10 9.27 46.33
C ALA A 18 31.77 9.01 45.59
N ALA A 19 31.00 10.07 45.36
CA ALA A 19 29.82 10.03 44.51
C ALA A 19 30.30 9.80 43.07
N VAL A 20 30.27 8.55 42.62
CA VAL A 20 30.30 8.21 41.20
C VAL A 20 28.92 8.57 40.66
N SER A 21 28.78 9.81 40.16
CA SER A 21 27.66 10.24 39.36
C SER A 21 27.74 9.48 38.06
N CYS A 22 27.02 8.36 37.94
CA CYS A 22 26.66 7.79 36.65
C CYS A 22 25.74 8.81 35.96
N MET A 23 26.32 9.71 35.18
CA MET A 23 25.62 10.40 34.13
C MET A 23 25.26 9.35 33.09
N SER A 24 24.08 8.73 33.23
CA SER A 24 23.36 8.17 32.09
C SER A 24 22.94 9.36 31.23
N GLY A 25 23.83 9.78 30.36
CA GLY A 25 23.44 10.69 29.27
C GLY A 25 22.35 10.01 28.45
N PRO A 26 21.39 10.77 27.98
CA PRO A 26 20.45 10.23 26.99
C PRO A 26 21.27 9.65 25.84
N SER A 27 20.92 8.45 25.40
CA SER A 27 21.44 7.85 24.17
C SER A 27 21.28 8.89 23.06
N GLN A 28 22.37 9.59 22.74
CA GLN A 28 22.41 10.47 21.60
C GLN A 28 22.19 9.58 20.38
N ASP A 29 21.04 9.74 19.74
CA ASP A 29 20.89 9.34 18.36
C ASP A 29 22.07 9.91 17.60
N SER A 30 22.97 9.04 17.16
CA SER A 30 24.27 9.41 16.57
C SER A 30 24.12 9.93 15.13
N SER A 31 22.89 10.19 14.67
CA SER A 31 22.60 10.66 13.33
C SER A 31 22.91 12.17 13.18
N PRO A 32 23.71 12.58 12.19
CA PRO A 32 24.05 13.99 11.96
C PRO A 32 22.80 14.87 11.82
N VAL A 33 22.86 16.09 12.38
CA VAL A 33 21.82 17.11 12.26
C VAL A 33 21.96 17.83 10.95
N LEU A 34 20.89 17.84 10.12
CA LEU A 34 20.81 18.53 8.83
C LEU A 34 20.33 19.98 8.94
N ALA A 35 19.43 20.24 9.88
CA ALA A 35 18.87 21.58 10.12
C ALA A 35 18.32 21.69 11.54
N THR A 36 18.25 22.95 12.03
CA THR A 36 17.60 23.28 13.30
C THR A 36 16.67 24.48 13.12
N VAL A 37 15.44 24.39 13.63
CA VAL A 37 14.48 25.49 13.68
C VAL A 37 13.96 25.63 15.11
N GLY A 38 14.41 26.64 15.82
CA GLY A 38 14.14 26.79 17.25
C GLY A 38 14.78 25.65 18.06
N ASN A 39 13.97 24.85 18.72
CA ASN A 39 14.42 23.71 19.53
C ASN A 39 14.28 22.36 18.78
N GLU A 40 13.74 22.38 17.57
CA GLU A 40 13.52 21.16 16.78
C GLU A 40 14.70 20.95 15.82
N GLN A 41 15.11 19.68 15.68
CA GLN A 41 16.21 19.28 14.83
C GLN A 41 15.76 18.22 13.81
N LEU A 42 16.18 18.41 12.58
CA LEU A 42 16.08 17.41 11.52
C LEU A 42 17.39 16.64 11.45
N THR A 43 17.36 15.36 11.73
CA THR A 43 18.51 14.47 11.57
C THR A 43 18.51 13.80 10.19
N VAL A 44 19.68 13.26 9.78
CA VAL A 44 19.79 12.46 8.54
C VAL A 44 18.85 11.26 8.58
N GLU A 45 18.76 10.57 9.72
CA GLU A 45 17.88 9.42 9.88
C GLU A 45 16.40 9.78 9.73
N ALA A 46 15.95 10.88 10.35
CA ALA A 46 14.58 11.35 10.24
C ALA A 46 14.24 11.74 8.78
N ALA A 47 15.16 12.43 8.10
CA ALA A 47 15.00 12.78 6.70
C ALA A 47 14.94 11.54 5.80
N LEU A 48 15.82 10.55 6.02
CA LEU A 48 15.85 9.30 5.26
C LEU A 48 14.53 8.52 5.36
N LYS A 49 13.91 8.48 6.54
CA LYS A 49 12.61 7.83 6.76
C LYS A 49 11.44 8.55 6.07
N ALA A 50 11.58 9.84 5.83
CA ALA A 50 10.51 10.67 5.28
C ALA A 50 10.60 10.88 3.76
N ILE A 51 11.80 10.78 3.18
CA ILE A 51 12.01 10.95 1.74
C ILE A 51 11.61 9.67 1.02
N PRO A 52 10.75 9.74 -0.03
CA PRO A 52 10.38 8.56 -0.81
C PRO A 52 11.60 7.92 -1.50
N ASP A 53 11.64 6.58 -1.52
CA ASP A 53 12.74 5.80 -2.13
C ASP A 53 13.03 6.19 -3.58
N ILE A 54 12.00 6.48 -4.36
CA ILE A 54 12.16 6.88 -5.76
C ILE A 54 12.96 8.19 -5.91
N ALA A 55 12.80 9.15 -4.99
CA ALA A 55 13.56 10.39 -5.01
C ALA A 55 15.02 10.15 -4.59
N LEU A 56 15.25 9.25 -3.63
CA LEU A 56 16.59 8.84 -3.20
C LEU A 56 17.36 8.13 -4.32
N GLN A 57 16.67 7.32 -5.14
CA GLN A 57 17.27 6.60 -6.28
C GLN A 57 17.65 7.54 -7.45
N GLN A 58 16.92 8.64 -7.65
CA GLN A 58 17.19 9.60 -8.71
C GLN A 58 18.40 10.48 -8.40
N ASP A 59 18.38 11.18 -7.28
CA ASP A 59 19.48 12.00 -6.77
C ASP A 59 19.35 12.15 -5.25
N THR A 60 20.12 11.35 -4.52
CA THR A 60 20.08 11.33 -3.05
C THR A 60 20.39 12.72 -2.45
N VAL A 61 21.40 13.42 -2.96
CA VAL A 61 21.83 14.71 -2.39
C VAL A 61 20.78 15.79 -2.63
N GLU A 62 20.21 15.84 -3.81
CA GLU A 62 19.16 16.81 -4.14
C GLU A 62 17.85 16.51 -3.39
N ALA A 63 17.50 15.24 -3.20
CA ALA A 63 16.36 14.82 -2.39
C ALA A 63 16.49 15.30 -0.94
N PHE A 64 17.67 15.13 -0.32
CA PHE A 64 17.95 15.64 1.02
C PHE A 64 17.92 17.17 1.11
N LYS A 65 18.45 17.88 0.13
CA LYS A 65 18.42 19.35 0.09
C LYS A 65 16.98 19.87 -0.01
N SER A 66 16.20 19.33 -0.92
CA SER A 66 14.81 19.70 -1.13
C SER A 66 13.97 19.42 0.11
N TYR A 67 14.07 18.22 0.69
CA TYR A 67 13.37 17.86 1.91
C TYR A 67 13.76 18.76 3.09
N LYS A 68 15.06 19.03 3.29
CA LYS A 68 15.54 19.93 4.34
C LYS A 68 14.91 21.32 4.22
N LEU A 69 14.89 21.88 3.01
CA LEU A 69 14.29 23.20 2.77
C LEU A 69 12.78 23.19 3.05
N GLN A 70 12.07 22.19 2.58
CA GLN A 70 10.65 22.01 2.86
C GLN A 70 10.39 21.92 4.37
N TRP A 71 11.10 21.04 5.09
CA TRP A 71 10.96 20.87 6.52
C TRP A 71 11.19 22.18 7.29
N MET A 72 12.23 22.93 6.93
CA MET A 72 12.51 24.24 7.56
C MET A 72 11.36 25.21 7.34
N ASN A 73 10.82 25.32 6.14
CA ASN A 73 9.71 26.20 5.83
C ASN A 73 8.43 25.79 6.60
N GLU A 74 8.13 24.51 6.67
CA GLU A 74 6.99 23.98 7.44
C GLU A 74 7.14 24.31 8.93
N LYS A 75 8.33 24.12 9.51
CA LYS A 75 8.57 24.40 10.93
C LYS A 75 8.52 25.90 11.26
N ILE A 76 9.02 26.76 10.37
CA ILE A 76 8.88 28.20 10.51
C ILE A 76 7.40 28.63 10.46
N ALA A 77 6.65 28.09 9.49
CA ALA A 77 5.23 28.38 9.35
C ALA A 77 4.41 27.87 10.55
N GLU A 78 4.71 26.66 11.05
CA GLU A 78 4.07 26.11 12.26
C GLU A 78 4.31 27.02 13.47
N ARG A 79 5.53 27.48 13.71
CA ARG A 79 5.86 28.38 14.80
C ARG A 79 5.09 29.69 14.70
N GLU A 80 5.01 30.27 13.52
CA GLU A 80 4.26 31.50 13.29
C GLU A 80 2.75 31.29 13.52
N ALA A 81 2.19 30.19 13.03
CA ALA A 81 0.80 29.84 13.29
C ALA A 81 0.49 29.71 14.80
N ARG A 82 1.39 29.08 15.56
CA ARG A 82 1.28 29.01 17.03
C ARG A 82 1.40 30.39 17.67
N ARG A 83 2.32 31.25 17.22
CA ARG A 83 2.48 32.61 17.70
C ARG A 83 1.20 33.45 17.47
N LEU A 84 0.53 33.26 16.36
CA LEU A 84 -0.75 33.89 16.02
C LEU A 84 -1.96 33.30 16.78
N GLY A 85 -1.73 32.28 17.62
CA GLY A 85 -2.79 31.65 18.42
C GLY A 85 -3.69 30.68 17.65
N LEU A 86 -3.34 30.32 16.40
CA LEU A 86 -4.18 29.43 15.58
C LEU A 86 -4.34 28.04 16.20
N ALA A 87 -3.35 27.57 16.95
CA ALA A 87 -3.43 26.29 17.67
C ALA A 87 -4.48 26.30 18.81
N SER A 88 -4.86 27.48 19.30
CA SER A 88 -5.90 27.66 20.33
C SER A 88 -7.28 28.01 19.74
N ASP A 89 -7.38 28.14 18.41
CA ASP A 89 -8.65 28.40 17.73
C ASP A 89 -9.60 27.19 17.87
N LYS A 90 -10.89 27.46 18.10
CA LYS A 90 -11.91 26.41 18.22
C LYS A 90 -11.95 25.50 16.98
N ARG A 91 -11.84 26.09 15.80
CA ARG A 91 -11.86 25.33 14.52
C ARG A 91 -10.69 24.34 14.42
N PHE A 92 -9.50 24.74 14.94
CA PHE A 92 -8.34 23.84 14.97
C PHE A 92 -8.59 22.67 15.94
N ARG A 93 -9.07 22.97 17.15
CA ARG A 93 -9.38 21.93 18.15
C ARG A 93 -10.44 20.95 17.67
N ASP A 94 -11.55 21.47 17.14
CA ASP A 94 -12.64 20.64 16.58
C ASP A 94 -12.14 19.75 15.41
N ARG A 95 -11.16 20.25 14.63
CA ARG A 95 -10.57 19.47 13.56
C ARG A 95 -9.62 18.38 14.08
N MET A 96 -8.81 18.71 15.09
CA MET A 96 -7.90 17.75 15.71
C MET A 96 -8.66 16.63 16.40
N GLU A 97 -9.73 16.94 17.14
CA GLU A 97 -10.60 15.94 17.76
C GLU A 97 -11.18 14.96 16.73
N ARG A 98 -11.68 15.47 15.60
CA ARG A 98 -12.19 14.59 14.52
C ARG A 98 -11.09 13.73 13.91
N LEU A 99 -9.88 14.27 13.71
CA LEU A 99 -8.74 13.52 13.20
C LEU A 99 -8.30 12.43 14.19
N GLU A 100 -8.26 12.74 15.48
CA GLU A 100 -7.94 11.76 16.53
C GLU A 100 -8.95 10.61 16.52
N GLN A 101 -10.26 10.90 16.51
CA GLN A 101 -11.31 9.88 16.42
C GLN A 101 -11.16 9.02 15.16
N GLN A 102 -10.88 9.63 14.01
CA GLN A 102 -10.66 8.90 12.76
C GLN A 102 -9.45 7.97 12.85
N VAL A 103 -8.31 8.48 13.34
CA VAL A 103 -7.08 7.68 13.46
C VAL A 103 -7.27 6.52 14.43
N LEU A 104 -7.89 6.76 15.59
CA LEU A 104 -8.19 5.69 16.56
C LEU A 104 -9.09 4.62 15.96
N TYR A 105 -10.10 5.03 15.19
CA TYR A 105 -10.98 4.10 14.51
C TYR A 105 -10.25 3.26 13.44
N GLU A 106 -9.39 3.87 12.64
CA GLU A 106 -8.55 3.18 11.65
C GLU A 106 -7.58 2.22 12.31
N MET A 107 -6.91 2.64 13.39
CA MET A 107 -6.00 1.78 14.17
C MET A 107 -6.74 0.59 14.78
N LEU A 108 -7.94 0.79 15.31
CA LEU A 108 -8.76 -0.30 15.83
C LEU A 108 -9.11 -1.32 14.74
N GLN A 109 -9.48 -0.86 13.53
CA GLN A 109 -9.74 -1.77 12.42
C GLN A 109 -8.49 -2.57 12.02
N GLN A 110 -7.33 -1.91 11.95
CA GLN A 110 -6.06 -2.58 11.66
C GLN A 110 -5.71 -3.63 12.73
N TYR A 111 -5.89 -3.28 14.00
CA TYR A 111 -5.66 -4.18 15.13
C TYR A 111 -6.55 -5.44 15.04
N ILE A 112 -7.85 -5.26 14.78
CA ILE A 112 -8.79 -6.37 14.64
C ILE A 112 -8.40 -7.31 13.49
N LEU A 113 -8.01 -6.74 12.34
CA LEU A 113 -7.60 -7.53 11.19
C LEU A 113 -6.28 -8.27 11.45
N ALA A 114 -5.35 -7.66 12.19
CA ALA A 114 -4.11 -8.30 12.58
C ALA A 114 -4.33 -9.48 13.53
N GLU A 115 -5.20 -9.34 14.53
CA GLU A 115 -5.57 -10.41 15.46
C GLU A 115 -6.28 -11.58 14.76
N ASN A 116 -6.96 -11.32 13.64
CA ASN A 116 -7.70 -12.32 12.87
C ASN A 116 -6.98 -12.71 11.56
N GLN A 117 -5.66 -12.55 11.48
CA GLN A 117 -4.90 -12.78 10.25
C GLN A 117 -5.07 -14.18 9.67
N GLN A 118 -5.23 -15.21 10.52
CA GLN A 118 -5.45 -16.58 10.08
C GLN A 118 -6.78 -16.75 9.35
N ASP A 119 -7.83 -16.10 9.84
CA ASP A 119 -9.18 -16.14 9.26
C ASP A 119 -9.26 -15.33 7.95
N LEU A 120 -8.33 -14.42 7.73
CA LEU A 120 -8.22 -13.64 6.50
C LEU A 120 -7.56 -14.42 5.36
N SER A 121 -6.79 -15.45 5.64
CA SER A 121 -6.16 -16.25 4.62
C SER A 121 -7.20 -16.94 3.74
N VAL A 122 -6.91 -17.01 2.43
CA VAL A 122 -7.78 -17.68 1.45
C VAL A 122 -6.98 -18.74 0.75
N SER A 123 -7.37 -20.00 0.95
CA SER A 123 -6.73 -21.13 0.30
C SER A 123 -7.07 -21.19 -1.19
N ARG A 124 -6.27 -21.93 -1.95
CA ARG A 124 -6.57 -22.23 -3.35
C ARG A 124 -7.91 -22.97 -3.49
N ASP A 125 -8.18 -23.92 -2.60
CA ASP A 125 -9.42 -24.72 -2.64
C ASP A 125 -10.66 -23.85 -2.36
N GLU A 126 -10.55 -22.89 -1.45
CA GLU A 126 -11.61 -21.91 -1.20
C GLU A 126 -11.89 -21.05 -2.43
N ALA A 127 -10.83 -20.58 -3.09
CA ALA A 127 -10.95 -19.82 -4.33
C ALA A 127 -11.57 -20.67 -5.46
N GLN A 128 -11.21 -21.95 -5.54
CA GLN A 128 -11.75 -22.88 -6.54
C GLN A 128 -13.25 -23.15 -6.31
N ASN A 129 -13.64 -23.40 -5.07
CA ASN A 129 -15.03 -23.59 -4.70
C ASN A 129 -15.87 -22.37 -5.02
N TYR A 130 -15.34 -21.18 -4.73
CA TYR A 130 -16.01 -19.93 -5.08
C TYR A 130 -16.17 -19.76 -6.60
N TYR A 131 -15.12 -20.03 -7.37
CA TYR A 131 -15.17 -19.96 -8.83
C TYR A 131 -16.22 -20.92 -9.40
N GLN A 132 -16.24 -22.16 -8.93
CA GLN A 132 -17.19 -23.17 -9.40
C GLN A 132 -18.65 -22.79 -9.07
N ALA A 133 -18.89 -22.27 -7.87
CA ALA A 133 -20.23 -21.85 -7.43
C ALA A 133 -20.72 -20.55 -8.11
N ASN A 134 -19.83 -19.78 -8.74
CA ASN A 134 -20.16 -18.48 -9.31
C ASN A 134 -19.65 -18.32 -10.76
N ARG A 135 -19.57 -19.39 -11.52
CA ARG A 135 -19.04 -19.38 -12.90
C ARG A 135 -19.71 -18.35 -13.81
N ASP A 136 -20.99 -18.13 -13.61
CA ASP A 136 -21.78 -17.14 -14.32
C ASP A 136 -21.30 -15.68 -14.12
N LYS A 137 -20.59 -15.42 -13.02
CA LYS A 137 -19.99 -14.09 -12.76
C LYS A 137 -18.64 -13.89 -13.44
N PHE A 138 -18.00 -14.98 -13.89
CA PHE A 138 -16.69 -14.99 -14.52
C PHE A 138 -16.82 -15.22 -16.00
N ILE A 139 -17.48 -14.30 -16.69
CA ILE A 139 -17.64 -14.33 -18.13
C ILE A 139 -16.81 -13.18 -18.72
N LEU A 140 -16.00 -13.49 -19.73
CA LEU A 140 -15.21 -12.48 -20.43
C LEU A 140 -16.13 -11.54 -21.21
N ASN A 141 -15.97 -10.25 -20.97
CA ASN A 141 -16.76 -9.19 -21.63
C ASN A 141 -16.15 -8.70 -22.95
N GLU A 142 -14.97 -9.20 -23.29
CA GLU A 142 -14.28 -9.00 -24.55
C GLU A 142 -13.34 -10.16 -24.84
N ARG A 143 -12.72 -10.17 -26.01
CA ARG A 143 -11.69 -11.13 -26.38
C ARG A 143 -10.41 -10.87 -25.59
N TYR A 144 -9.83 -11.93 -25.00
CA TYR A 144 -8.52 -11.91 -24.34
C TYR A 144 -7.50 -12.69 -25.15
N VAL A 145 -6.27 -12.20 -25.14
CA VAL A 145 -5.15 -12.82 -25.86
C VAL A 145 -3.96 -13.02 -24.95
N ARG A 146 -3.27 -14.15 -25.12
CA ARG A 146 -1.93 -14.36 -24.62
C ARG A 146 -0.97 -14.32 -25.80
N PHE A 147 0.02 -13.46 -25.73
CA PHE A 147 0.91 -13.20 -26.85
C PHE A 147 2.33 -12.93 -26.38
N ARG A 148 3.27 -13.10 -27.29
CA ARG A 148 4.67 -12.71 -27.15
C ARG A 148 4.85 -11.40 -27.86
N HIS A 149 5.49 -10.42 -27.23
CA HIS A 149 5.87 -9.15 -27.84
C HIS A 149 7.38 -8.99 -27.72
N LEU A 150 8.09 -8.87 -28.83
CA LEU A 150 9.53 -8.59 -28.83
C LEU A 150 9.79 -7.17 -29.28
N THR A 151 10.70 -6.50 -28.57
CA THR A 151 11.20 -5.16 -28.87
C THR A 151 12.71 -5.21 -28.96
N ALA A 152 13.27 -4.86 -30.12
CA ALA A 152 14.71 -4.82 -30.36
C ALA A 152 15.18 -3.42 -30.79
N SER A 153 16.47 -3.11 -30.59
CA SER A 153 17.04 -1.83 -30.95
C SER A 153 17.26 -1.69 -32.46
N THR A 154 17.58 -2.78 -33.15
CA THR A 154 17.91 -2.76 -34.57
C THR A 154 17.01 -3.67 -35.40
N ARG A 155 16.89 -3.35 -36.68
CA ARG A 155 16.17 -4.21 -37.63
C ARG A 155 16.76 -5.60 -37.74
N THR A 156 18.08 -5.72 -37.69
CA THR A 156 18.78 -7.00 -37.77
C THR A 156 18.47 -7.90 -36.60
N GLU A 157 18.45 -7.37 -35.39
CA GLU A 157 18.12 -8.11 -34.17
C GLU A 157 16.70 -8.66 -34.22
N VAL A 158 15.71 -7.84 -34.59
CA VAL A 158 14.31 -8.29 -34.64
C VAL A 158 14.06 -9.30 -35.74
N ASP A 159 14.74 -9.19 -36.91
CA ASP A 159 14.65 -10.17 -38.00
C ASP A 159 15.33 -11.50 -37.61
N ASN A 160 16.44 -11.47 -36.88
CA ASN A 160 17.09 -12.66 -36.32
C ASN A 160 16.19 -13.34 -35.26
N ALA A 161 15.66 -12.59 -34.32
CA ALA A 161 14.73 -13.07 -33.31
C ALA A 161 13.53 -13.78 -33.94
N ARG A 162 12.93 -13.16 -34.98
CA ARG A 162 11.80 -13.75 -35.71
C ARG A 162 12.20 -15.06 -36.42
N ARG A 163 13.41 -15.12 -37.02
CA ARG A 163 13.94 -16.31 -37.71
C ARG A 163 14.18 -17.45 -36.74
N ASP A 164 14.75 -17.15 -35.56
CA ASP A 164 15.04 -18.13 -34.54
C ASP A 164 13.76 -18.72 -33.95
N LEU A 165 12.73 -17.90 -33.70
CA LEU A 165 11.41 -18.39 -33.32
C LEU A 165 10.78 -19.30 -34.39
N LEU A 166 10.93 -18.98 -35.67
CA LEU A 166 10.44 -19.82 -36.78
C LEU A 166 11.20 -21.15 -36.89
N ARG A 167 12.43 -21.20 -36.38
CA ARG A 167 13.25 -22.41 -36.30
C ARG A 167 12.97 -23.24 -35.04
N GLY A 168 12.11 -22.75 -34.14
CA GLY A 168 11.76 -23.44 -32.90
C GLY A 168 12.69 -23.14 -31.72
N VAL A 169 13.52 -22.10 -31.78
CA VAL A 169 14.29 -21.67 -30.61
C VAL A 169 13.30 -21.20 -29.51
N GLU A 170 13.62 -21.59 -28.27
CA GLU A 170 12.74 -21.25 -27.13
C GLU A 170 12.61 -19.74 -26.95
N TRP A 171 11.41 -19.31 -26.55
CA TRP A 171 11.08 -17.89 -26.38
C TRP A 171 12.02 -17.17 -25.42
N GLU A 172 12.36 -17.81 -24.30
CA GLU A 172 13.25 -17.25 -23.29
C GLU A 172 14.65 -16.96 -23.88
N ASP A 173 15.21 -17.87 -24.66
CA ASP A 173 16.50 -17.70 -25.31
C ASP A 173 16.48 -16.55 -26.33
N VAL A 174 15.40 -16.48 -27.12
CA VAL A 174 15.23 -15.40 -28.10
C VAL A 174 15.10 -14.05 -27.42
N VAL A 175 14.30 -13.94 -26.36
CA VAL A 175 14.12 -12.69 -25.62
C VAL A 175 15.42 -12.24 -24.96
N ASN A 176 16.14 -13.16 -24.32
CA ASN A 176 17.42 -12.85 -23.67
C ASN A 176 18.49 -12.40 -24.66
N SER A 177 18.46 -12.92 -25.91
CA SER A 177 19.44 -12.62 -26.93
C SER A 177 19.18 -11.30 -27.67
N TYR A 178 17.91 -10.90 -27.85
CA TYR A 178 17.55 -9.84 -28.78
C TYR A 178 16.70 -8.71 -28.19
N SER A 179 16.12 -8.91 -27.00
CA SER A 179 15.20 -7.93 -26.42
C SER A 179 15.92 -6.80 -25.68
N VAL A 180 15.36 -5.61 -25.75
CA VAL A 180 15.82 -4.46 -24.92
C VAL A 180 15.35 -4.54 -23.48
N ASN A 181 14.28 -5.31 -23.18
CA ASN A 181 13.72 -5.49 -21.85
C ASN A 181 13.29 -6.96 -21.63
N PRO A 182 14.24 -7.91 -21.47
CA PRO A 182 13.94 -9.34 -21.41
C PRO A 182 12.92 -9.70 -20.33
N ASP A 183 13.17 -9.29 -19.09
CA ASP A 183 12.32 -9.64 -17.94
C ASP A 183 10.87 -9.19 -18.10
N LEU A 184 10.65 -7.98 -18.63
CA LEU A 184 9.32 -7.46 -18.87
C LEU A 184 8.57 -8.30 -19.91
N GLN A 185 9.25 -8.64 -21.01
CA GLN A 185 8.64 -9.38 -22.12
C GLN A 185 8.37 -10.83 -21.75
N LEU A 186 9.21 -11.45 -20.95
CA LEU A 186 8.97 -12.79 -20.40
C LEU A 186 7.72 -12.79 -19.50
N ARG A 187 7.62 -11.87 -18.56
CA ARG A 187 6.44 -11.76 -17.69
C ARG A 187 5.16 -11.50 -18.48
N GLN A 188 5.19 -10.56 -19.44
CA GLN A 188 4.01 -10.27 -20.27
C GLN A 188 3.55 -11.46 -21.10
N SER A 189 4.47 -12.29 -21.58
CA SER A 189 4.13 -13.45 -22.43
C SER A 189 3.35 -14.56 -21.72
N THR A 190 3.30 -14.55 -20.40
CA THR A 190 2.56 -15.51 -19.58
C THR A 190 1.15 -15.05 -19.21
N GLN A 191 0.81 -13.79 -19.46
CA GLN A 191 -0.44 -13.18 -19.03
C GLN A 191 -1.46 -13.10 -20.17
N TYR A 192 -2.74 -13.25 -19.82
CA TYR A 192 -3.83 -12.89 -20.70
C TYR A 192 -4.18 -11.42 -20.52
N LEU A 193 -4.29 -10.69 -21.62
CA LEU A 193 -4.70 -9.30 -21.62
C LEU A 193 -5.95 -9.12 -22.48
N PRO A 194 -6.88 -8.23 -22.09
CA PRO A 194 -7.97 -7.82 -22.97
C PRO A 194 -7.38 -7.29 -24.28
N ILE A 195 -8.00 -7.63 -25.39
CA ILE A 195 -7.50 -7.18 -26.72
C ILE A 195 -7.45 -5.64 -26.82
N SER A 196 -8.35 -4.95 -26.14
CA SER A 196 -8.36 -3.49 -26.03
C SER A 196 -7.10 -2.90 -25.38
N MET A 197 -6.44 -3.67 -24.50
CA MET A 197 -5.24 -3.24 -23.78
C MET A 197 -3.94 -3.84 -24.34
N ALA A 198 -4.04 -4.91 -25.13
CA ALA A 198 -2.88 -5.61 -25.68
C ALA A 198 -2.10 -4.71 -26.65
N VAL A 199 -0.86 -4.35 -26.29
CA VAL A 199 0.03 -3.45 -27.06
C VAL A 199 -0.68 -2.16 -27.50
N SER A 200 -1.45 -1.56 -26.58
CA SER A 200 -2.27 -0.36 -26.87
C SER A 200 -1.45 0.87 -27.25
N ASP A 201 -0.19 0.92 -26.84
CA ASP A 201 0.80 1.95 -27.19
C ASP A 201 1.29 1.87 -28.65
N ILE A 202 1.07 0.73 -29.34
CA ILE A 202 1.41 0.51 -30.74
C ILE A 202 0.18 -0.02 -31.49
N PRO A 203 -0.74 0.85 -31.94
CA PRO A 203 -2.04 0.45 -32.50
C PRO A 203 -1.96 -0.53 -33.69
N LEU A 204 -0.87 -0.52 -34.46
CA LEU A 204 -0.70 -1.46 -35.56
C LEU A 204 -0.44 -2.89 -35.06
N LEU A 205 0.34 -3.05 -33.99
CA LEU A 205 0.56 -4.37 -33.40
C LEU A 205 -0.72 -4.93 -32.76
N ASN A 206 -1.51 -4.08 -32.11
CA ASN A 206 -2.84 -4.46 -31.63
C ASN A 206 -3.74 -4.96 -32.77
N ARG A 207 -3.75 -4.26 -33.92
CA ARG A 207 -4.50 -4.73 -35.11
C ARG A 207 -3.98 -6.07 -35.62
N TYR A 208 -2.68 -6.32 -35.60
CA TYR A 208 -2.14 -7.64 -35.97
C TYR A 208 -2.66 -8.73 -35.05
N LEU A 209 -2.70 -8.54 -33.74
CA LEU A 209 -3.24 -9.53 -32.78
C LEU A 209 -4.71 -9.89 -33.06
N ASN A 210 -5.45 -9.02 -33.74
CA ASN A 210 -6.84 -9.29 -34.14
C ASN A 210 -6.96 -10.17 -35.40
N VAL A 211 -5.91 -10.23 -36.23
CA VAL A 211 -6.00 -10.88 -37.56
C VAL A 211 -5.08 -12.07 -37.73
N ILE A 212 -3.97 -12.16 -36.98
CA ILE A 212 -3.04 -13.31 -37.08
C ILE A 212 -3.61 -14.54 -36.37
N GLY A 213 -3.24 -15.71 -36.89
CA GLY A 213 -3.58 -17.00 -36.27
C GLY A 213 -2.71 -17.35 -35.06
N ILE A 214 -3.15 -18.35 -34.28
CA ILE A 214 -2.38 -18.88 -33.17
C ILE A 214 -1.03 -19.38 -33.67
N SER A 215 0.04 -19.04 -32.96
CA SER A 215 1.46 -19.27 -33.29
C SER A 215 1.99 -18.43 -34.46
N GLU A 216 1.17 -17.67 -35.15
CA GLU A 216 1.61 -16.77 -36.21
C GLU A 216 2.32 -15.54 -35.66
N ILE A 217 3.37 -15.10 -36.39
CA ILE A 217 4.18 -13.93 -36.02
C ILE A 217 3.84 -12.79 -36.99
N SER A 218 3.53 -11.62 -36.45
CA SER A 218 3.25 -10.43 -37.25
C SER A 218 4.45 -9.99 -38.09
N PRO A 219 4.24 -9.16 -39.11
CA PRO A 219 5.31 -8.38 -39.71
C PRO A 219 6.03 -7.52 -38.67
N VAL A 220 7.32 -7.27 -38.94
CA VAL A 220 8.09 -6.34 -38.11
C VAL A 220 7.62 -4.91 -38.32
N HIS A 221 7.39 -4.20 -37.22
CA HIS A 221 6.97 -2.79 -37.24
C HIS A 221 7.98 -1.92 -36.49
N TYR A 222 8.23 -0.71 -37.03
CA TYR A 222 9.05 0.31 -36.35
C TYR A 222 8.13 1.31 -35.66
N ALA A 223 8.28 1.44 -34.36
CA ALA A 223 7.54 2.40 -33.55
C ALA A 223 8.39 2.83 -32.35
N ASN A 224 8.19 4.06 -31.86
CA ASN A 224 8.82 4.57 -30.65
C ASN A 224 10.37 4.41 -30.62
N GLY A 225 11.01 4.52 -31.81
CA GLY A 225 12.47 4.39 -31.93
C GLY A 225 13.00 2.96 -31.93
N ARG A 226 12.14 1.94 -31.98
CA ARG A 226 12.49 0.52 -31.88
C ARG A 226 11.74 -0.34 -32.89
N TYR A 227 12.18 -1.57 -33.05
CA TYR A 227 11.57 -2.59 -33.91
C TYR A 227 10.82 -3.60 -33.09
N HIS A 228 9.60 -3.94 -33.53
CA HIS A 228 8.68 -4.78 -32.78
C HIS A 228 8.04 -5.84 -33.65
N PHE A 229 7.72 -6.98 -33.05
CA PHE A 229 6.71 -7.91 -33.58
C PHE A 229 5.91 -8.52 -32.43
N VAL A 230 4.76 -9.10 -32.76
CA VAL A 230 3.95 -9.91 -31.85
C VAL A 230 3.74 -11.31 -32.41
N GLN A 231 3.62 -12.30 -31.52
CA GLN A 231 3.19 -13.65 -31.84
C GLN A 231 2.00 -14.00 -30.97
N LEU A 232 0.89 -14.35 -31.60
CA LEU A 232 -0.31 -14.79 -30.89
C LEU A 232 -0.13 -16.19 -30.36
N ARG A 233 -0.39 -16.43 -29.07
CA ARG A 233 -0.22 -17.75 -28.44
C ARG A 233 -1.55 -18.40 -28.11
N GLU A 234 -2.46 -17.66 -27.52
CA GLU A 234 -3.77 -18.19 -27.14
C GLU A 234 -4.83 -17.10 -27.23
N ILE A 235 -6.07 -17.54 -27.40
CA ILE A 235 -7.26 -16.70 -27.46
C ILE A 235 -8.28 -17.25 -26.47
N ARG A 236 -8.99 -16.34 -25.80
CA ARG A 236 -10.26 -16.58 -25.12
C ARG A 236 -11.27 -15.61 -25.67
N ASN A 237 -12.43 -16.12 -26.06
CA ASN A 237 -13.45 -15.28 -26.70
C ASN A 237 -14.33 -14.59 -25.65
N GLU A 238 -14.98 -13.53 -26.07
CA GLU A 238 -16.08 -12.95 -25.33
C GLU A 238 -17.14 -14.04 -25.05
N GLY A 239 -17.65 -14.07 -23.82
CA GLY A 239 -18.60 -15.10 -23.36
C GLY A 239 -17.96 -16.36 -22.77
N ASP A 240 -16.66 -16.58 -23.00
CA ASP A 240 -15.95 -17.72 -22.39
C ASP A 240 -15.77 -17.51 -20.88
N ASN A 241 -15.68 -18.62 -20.12
CA ASN A 241 -15.19 -18.57 -18.76
C ASN A 241 -13.65 -18.63 -18.78
N PRO A 242 -12.96 -17.72 -18.10
CA PRO A 242 -11.50 -17.79 -17.95
C PRO A 242 -11.06 -19.04 -17.18
N ASP A 243 -9.86 -19.54 -17.46
CA ASP A 243 -9.28 -20.63 -16.71
C ASP A 243 -9.11 -20.23 -15.24
N PHE A 244 -9.43 -21.14 -14.31
CA PHE A 244 -9.33 -20.88 -12.88
C PHE A 244 -7.93 -20.39 -12.46
N GLU A 245 -6.87 -20.98 -13.00
CA GLU A 245 -5.48 -20.62 -12.71
C GLU A 245 -5.19 -19.12 -12.91
N TRP A 246 -5.76 -18.55 -13.93
CA TRP A 246 -5.63 -17.12 -14.19
C TRP A 246 -6.38 -16.25 -13.18
N LEU A 247 -7.51 -16.73 -12.65
CA LEU A 247 -8.36 -15.98 -11.73
C LEU A 247 -7.97 -16.14 -10.24
N ILE A 248 -7.11 -17.12 -9.91
CA ILE A 248 -6.77 -17.42 -8.50
C ILE A 248 -6.40 -16.15 -7.71
N PRO A 249 -5.44 -15.31 -8.14
CA PRO A 249 -5.04 -14.14 -7.35
C PRO A 249 -6.19 -13.15 -7.14
N GLN A 250 -6.99 -12.91 -8.17
CA GLN A 250 -8.11 -11.98 -8.11
C GLN A 250 -9.22 -12.50 -7.18
N ILE A 251 -9.55 -13.78 -7.27
CA ILE A 251 -10.55 -14.41 -6.41
C ILE A 251 -10.07 -14.42 -4.97
N GLN A 252 -8.81 -14.78 -4.72
CA GLN A 252 -8.24 -14.77 -3.38
C GLN A 252 -8.26 -13.37 -2.77
N GLN A 253 -7.85 -12.35 -3.51
CA GLN A 253 -7.89 -10.96 -3.05
C GLN A 253 -9.31 -10.49 -2.76
N TRP A 254 -10.26 -10.83 -3.62
CA TRP A 254 -11.66 -10.48 -3.41
C TRP A 254 -12.25 -11.17 -2.18
N LEU A 255 -12.03 -12.47 -2.01
CA LEU A 255 -12.48 -13.23 -0.84
C LEU A 255 -11.85 -12.70 0.45
N GLN A 256 -10.56 -12.34 0.41
CA GLN A 256 -9.87 -11.73 1.55
C GLN A 256 -10.51 -10.40 1.94
N LEU A 257 -10.86 -9.56 0.96
CA LEU A 257 -11.58 -8.31 1.21
C LEU A 257 -12.96 -8.54 1.84
N GLU A 258 -13.71 -9.54 1.35
CA GLU A 258 -15.01 -9.89 1.91
C GLU A 258 -14.91 -10.45 3.33
N LYS A 259 -13.89 -11.28 3.63
CA LYS A 259 -13.59 -11.75 4.98
C LYS A 259 -13.27 -10.57 5.91
N SER A 260 -12.42 -9.62 5.45
CA SER A 260 -12.08 -8.42 6.22
C SER A 260 -13.30 -7.59 6.57
N LYS A 261 -14.18 -7.34 5.60
CA LYS A 261 -15.44 -6.62 5.83
C LYS A 261 -16.33 -7.35 6.84
N ARG A 262 -16.46 -8.67 6.71
CA ARG A 262 -17.29 -9.49 7.63
C ARG A 262 -16.76 -9.45 9.05
N ILE A 263 -15.44 -9.61 9.25
CA ILE A 263 -14.80 -9.54 10.57
C ILE A 263 -15.02 -8.15 11.18
N THR A 264 -14.73 -7.11 10.45
CA THR A 264 -14.89 -5.72 10.92
C THR A 264 -16.34 -5.40 11.28
N ASN A 265 -17.30 -5.82 10.45
CA ASN A 265 -18.72 -5.58 10.71
C ASN A 265 -19.25 -6.40 11.91
N ALA A 266 -18.79 -7.64 12.07
CA ALA A 266 -19.13 -8.45 13.23
C ALA A 266 -18.59 -7.83 14.52
N PHE A 267 -17.36 -7.33 14.49
CA PHE A 267 -16.75 -6.65 15.64
C PHE A 267 -17.52 -5.37 16.01
N LYS A 268 -17.82 -4.50 15.03
CA LYS A 268 -18.61 -3.27 15.26
C LYS A 268 -19.96 -3.58 15.90
N ARG A 269 -20.65 -4.59 15.38
CA ARG A 269 -21.94 -5.03 15.93
C ARG A 269 -21.80 -5.51 17.37
N ASN A 270 -20.75 -6.30 17.67
CA ASN A 270 -20.51 -6.78 19.03
C ASN A 270 -20.20 -5.64 20.00
N LEU A 271 -19.39 -4.65 19.57
CA LEU A 271 -19.13 -3.46 20.38
C LEU A 271 -20.41 -2.67 20.67
N TYR A 272 -21.27 -2.49 19.67
CA TYR A 272 -22.56 -1.82 19.85
C TYR A 272 -23.44 -2.55 20.85
N LEU A 273 -23.61 -3.88 20.71
CA LEU A 273 -24.39 -4.69 21.61
C LEU A 273 -23.84 -4.70 23.04
N GLN A 274 -22.53 -4.67 23.18
CA GLN A 274 -21.87 -4.59 24.49
C GLN A 274 -22.14 -3.25 25.16
N ALA A 275 -21.99 -2.14 24.43
CA ALA A 275 -22.26 -0.80 24.93
C ALA A 275 -23.75 -0.62 25.29
N GLU A 276 -24.67 -1.20 24.50
CA GLU A 276 -26.09 -1.21 24.80
C GLU A 276 -26.39 -2.02 26.08
N SER A 277 -25.80 -3.20 26.22
CA SER A 277 -25.94 -4.04 27.43
C SER A 277 -25.41 -3.37 28.70
N ASN A 278 -24.35 -2.55 28.55
CA ASN A 278 -23.76 -1.80 29.66
C ASN A 278 -24.50 -0.48 29.96
N ASN A 279 -25.58 -0.15 29.24
CA ASN A 279 -26.28 1.14 29.29
C ASN A 279 -25.36 2.35 29.01
N GLU A 280 -24.39 2.18 28.11
CA GLU A 280 -23.48 3.24 27.67
C GLU A 280 -24.06 4.05 26.49
N ILE A 281 -25.19 3.58 25.91
CA ILE A 281 -25.87 4.22 24.78
C ILE A 281 -27.19 4.78 25.26
N ASP A 282 -27.34 6.09 25.13
CA ASP A 282 -28.61 6.80 25.25
C ASP A 282 -28.91 7.48 23.92
N GLN A 283 -30.09 7.23 23.36
CA GLN A 283 -30.43 7.73 22.02
C GLN A 283 -31.90 8.05 21.88
N LEU A 284 -32.21 9.20 21.30
CA LEU A 284 -33.55 9.52 20.85
C LEU A 284 -33.93 8.68 19.65
N GLN A 285 -35.12 8.11 19.64
CA GLN A 285 -35.61 7.27 18.54
C GLN A 285 -36.99 7.71 18.03
N GLY A 286 -37.29 7.34 16.80
CA GLY A 286 -38.64 7.50 16.22
C GLY A 286 -39.15 8.94 16.26
N SER A 287 -40.31 9.13 16.85
CA SER A 287 -41.01 10.43 16.94
C SER A 287 -40.28 11.45 17.82
N GLU A 288 -39.60 11.01 18.88
CA GLU A 288 -38.85 11.90 19.76
C GLU A 288 -37.67 12.56 19.04
N MET A 289 -36.93 11.78 18.25
CA MET A 289 -35.83 12.28 17.42
C MET A 289 -36.36 13.28 16.37
N ASN A 290 -37.47 12.95 15.70
CA ASN A 290 -38.07 13.83 14.69
C ASN A 290 -38.54 15.16 15.29
N THR A 291 -39.19 15.12 16.47
CA THR A 291 -39.62 16.30 17.18
C THR A 291 -38.41 17.17 17.58
N ALA A 292 -37.38 16.58 18.19
CA ALA A 292 -36.19 17.30 18.61
C ALA A 292 -35.46 17.97 17.41
N ILE A 293 -35.37 17.29 16.27
CA ILE A 293 -34.79 17.83 15.04
C ILE A 293 -35.62 19.02 14.54
N HIS A 294 -36.95 18.85 14.44
CA HIS A 294 -37.85 19.90 13.94
C HIS A 294 -37.81 21.15 14.81
N ASP A 295 -37.88 20.97 16.12
CA ASP A 295 -37.86 22.09 17.08
C ASP A 295 -36.55 22.86 17.02
N TYR A 296 -35.42 22.14 16.91
CA TYR A 296 -34.10 22.79 16.80
C TYR A 296 -33.93 23.59 15.50
N ILE A 297 -34.35 23.03 14.35
CA ILE A 297 -34.25 23.72 13.05
C ILE A 297 -35.16 24.96 13.04
N SER A 298 -36.40 24.82 13.51
CA SER A 298 -37.36 25.94 13.60
C SER A 298 -36.88 27.08 14.45
N THR A 299 -36.14 26.77 15.54
CA THR A 299 -35.58 27.80 16.44
C THR A 299 -34.31 28.43 15.84
N SER A 300 -33.54 27.69 15.03
CA SER A 300 -32.30 28.20 14.41
C SER A 300 -32.55 29.07 13.17
N GLU A 301 -33.70 28.95 12.50
CA GLU A 301 -34.11 29.81 11.37
C GLU A 301 -34.69 31.19 11.84
N LEU A 302 -34.93 31.37 13.14
CA LEU A 302 -35.45 32.58 13.72
C LEU A 302 -34.37 33.51 14.31
N ASN A 303 -33.09 33.13 14.26
CA ASN A 303 -31.93 33.92 14.69
C ASN A 303 -30.96 34.16 13.51
#